data_e1ee013c464f4c1d5f6a34b500a6d0af
#
_entry.id   e1ee013c464f4c1d5f6a34b500a6d0af
#
_cell.length_a   1.000
_cell.length_b   1.000
_cell.length_c   1.000
_cell.angle_alpha   90.00
_cell.angle_beta   90.00
_cell.angle_gamma   90.00
#
_symmetry.space_group_name_H-M   'P 1'
#
loop_
_entity.id
_entity.type
_entity.pdbx_description
1 polymer ?
#
loop_
_entity_poly.entity_id
_entity_poly.type
_entity_poly.pdbx_seq_one_letter_code
_entity_poly.pdbx_strand_id
1 'polypeptide(L)'
;MEQRRDLKIMGSSRAGGGAYDKVSIMGDGSVHGDVDCRVFSCAGSAHIEGSVKAGEMKIRGTSEVNGNVNVNKLSIQGQGEIRGHLRAGEANIGGMANIGHNLQGDRLSLKGSATVQGDCEFESITANGSLQVEGLLNAGSLDLRLQWPCHAREIGGDKIKIRRGSGLGNLLGFLPGLFHLTPDARMSADLIEGDQIELEHTTARIVRGNDVIIGPGCDIGQVEYRRQLHRHPDCTVHHIIQL
;
A
#
# COMPACT_ATOMS: atom_id res chain seq x y z
N MET A 1 -28.19 26.13 3.62
CA MET A 1 -27.12 25.26 3.05
C MET A 1 -26.86 25.77 1.64
N GLU A 2 -25.66 26.26 1.38
CA GLU A 2 -25.28 26.65 0.02
C GLU A 2 -25.30 25.44 -0.90
N GLN A 3 -26.01 25.53 -2.03
CA GLN A 3 -26.11 24.44 -3.00
C GLN A 3 -24.79 24.38 -3.78
N ARG A 4 -23.93 23.41 -3.48
CA ARG A 4 -22.66 23.21 -4.17
C ARG A 4 -22.93 22.78 -5.62
N ARG A 5 -22.19 23.34 -6.59
CA ARG A 5 -22.27 23.02 -8.00
C ARG A 5 -21.46 21.79 -8.37
N ASP A 6 -21.79 21.15 -9.48
CA ASP A 6 -20.97 20.13 -10.11
C ASP A 6 -19.91 20.78 -10.99
N LEU A 7 -18.68 20.22 -10.96
CA LEU A 7 -17.63 20.48 -11.94
C LEU A 7 -17.51 19.29 -12.89
N LYS A 8 -17.74 19.54 -14.19
CA LYS A 8 -17.54 18.52 -15.23
C LYS A 8 -16.50 19.00 -16.23
N ILE A 9 -15.46 18.19 -16.42
CA ILE A 9 -14.44 18.39 -17.46
C ILE A 9 -14.58 17.23 -18.45
N MET A 10 -14.85 17.57 -19.71
CA MET A 10 -14.95 16.64 -20.83
C MET A 10 -13.97 17.07 -21.92
N GLY A 11 -13.12 16.18 -22.40
CA GLY A 11 -12.00 16.53 -23.28
C GLY A 11 -10.86 17.20 -22.49
N SER A 12 -10.12 18.11 -23.14
CA SER A 12 -9.00 18.82 -22.52
C SER A 12 -9.45 20.19 -22.02
N SER A 13 -9.44 20.41 -20.69
CA SER A 13 -9.89 21.68 -20.10
C SER A 13 -9.26 21.94 -18.73
N ARG A 14 -9.29 23.22 -18.33
CA ARG A 14 -8.82 23.70 -17.03
C ARG A 14 -9.97 24.32 -16.24
N ALA A 15 -9.92 24.13 -14.91
CA ALA A 15 -10.89 24.68 -13.98
C ALA A 15 -10.20 25.23 -12.74
N GLY A 16 -10.86 26.12 -12.02
CA GLY A 16 -10.42 26.56 -10.69
C GLY A 16 -10.79 25.52 -9.64
N GLY A 17 -10.02 25.50 -8.56
CA GLY A 17 -10.38 24.80 -7.33
C GLY A 17 -11.63 25.41 -6.68
N GLY A 18 -12.10 24.80 -5.60
CA GLY A 18 -13.25 25.27 -4.84
C GLY A 18 -14.09 24.17 -4.24
N ALA A 19 -15.28 24.56 -3.77
CA ALA A 19 -16.25 23.66 -3.15
C ALA A 19 -17.29 23.20 -4.18
N TYR A 20 -17.36 21.90 -4.42
CA TYR A 20 -18.25 21.26 -5.39
C TYR A 20 -19.10 20.16 -4.72
N ASP A 21 -20.25 19.80 -5.29
CA ASP A 21 -20.91 18.55 -4.90
C ASP A 21 -20.19 17.38 -5.55
N LYS A 22 -20.01 17.44 -6.87
CA LYS A 22 -19.31 16.40 -7.61
C LYS A 22 -18.28 17.01 -8.58
N VAL A 23 -17.09 16.41 -8.61
CA VAL A 23 -16.06 16.67 -9.63
C VAL A 23 -15.97 15.44 -10.53
N SER A 24 -16.13 15.63 -11.84
CA SER A 24 -16.06 14.56 -12.84
C SER A 24 -15.16 14.97 -13.99
N ILE A 25 -14.06 14.25 -14.16
CA ILE A 25 -13.08 14.46 -15.22
C ILE A 25 -13.12 13.27 -16.17
N MET A 26 -13.49 13.53 -17.44
CA MET A 26 -13.50 12.57 -18.54
C MET A 26 -12.66 13.12 -19.69
N GLY A 27 -11.43 12.68 -19.82
CA GLY A 27 -10.42 13.24 -20.74
C GLY A 27 -9.25 13.79 -19.94
N ASP A 28 -8.68 14.94 -20.32
CA ASP A 28 -7.53 15.55 -19.69
C ASP A 28 -7.95 16.83 -18.94
N GLY A 29 -8.00 16.75 -17.62
CA GLY A 29 -8.43 17.85 -16.78
C GLY A 29 -7.33 18.37 -15.88
N SER A 30 -7.16 19.70 -15.82
CA SER A 30 -6.33 20.36 -14.82
C SER A 30 -7.19 21.22 -13.90
N VAL A 31 -6.95 21.13 -12.60
CA VAL A 31 -7.65 21.92 -11.59
C VAL A 31 -6.61 22.74 -10.79
N HIS A 32 -6.73 24.06 -10.87
CA HIS A 32 -5.84 24.99 -10.17
C HIS A 32 -6.38 25.30 -8.77
N GLY A 33 -5.68 24.88 -7.74
CA GLY A 33 -6.02 25.07 -6.33
C GLY A 33 -6.72 23.87 -5.71
N ASP A 34 -7.17 24.05 -4.47
CA ASP A 34 -7.75 23.00 -3.65
C ASP A 34 -9.17 22.61 -4.09
N VAL A 35 -9.51 21.36 -3.92
CA VAL A 35 -10.83 20.79 -4.24
C VAL A 35 -11.46 20.23 -2.97
N ASP A 36 -12.65 20.73 -2.60
CA ASP A 36 -13.51 20.15 -1.58
C ASP A 36 -14.81 19.66 -2.22
N CYS A 37 -15.06 18.35 -2.23
CA CYS A 37 -16.25 17.80 -2.86
C CYS A 37 -16.78 16.55 -2.14
N ARG A 38 -18.05 16.21 -2.42
CA ARG A 38 -18.61 14.95 -1.94
C ARG A 38 -18.05 13.76 -2.71
N VAL A 39 -17.94 13.89 -4.04
CA VAL A 39 -17.43 12.83 -4.93
C VAL A 39 -16.47 13.41 -5.96
N PHE A 40 -15.28 12.83 -6.03
CA PHE A 40 -14.30 13.07 -7.07
C PHE A 40 -14.19 11.84 -7.98
N SER A 41 -14.33 11.99 -9.27
CA SER A 41 -14.23 10.90 -10.24
C SER A 41 -13.36 11.33 -11.43
N CYS A 42 -12.31 10.56 -11.70
CA CYS A 42 -11.47 10.70 -12.87
C CYS A 42 -11.55 9.43 -13.73
N ALA A 43 -11.90 9.63 -15.03
CA ALA A 43 -11.85 8.58 -16.05
C ALA A 43 -11.05 9.13 -17.25
N GLY A 44 -9.74 9.16 -17.13
CA GLY A 44 -8.79 9.78 -18.04
C GLY A 44 -7.58 10.26 -17.26
N SER A 45 -7.11 11.49 -17.54
CA SER A 45 -5.99 12.12 -16.83
C SER A 45 -6.48 13.33 -16.02
N ALA A 46 -6.10 13.38 -14.75
CA ALA A 46 -6.39 14.51 -13.87
C ALA A 46 -5.10 15.04 -13.25
N HIS A 47 -4.89 16.35 -13.34
CA HIS A 47 -3.81 17.05 -12.65
C HIS A 47 -4.41 18.09 -11.71
N ILE A 48 -4.18 17.94 -10.41
CA ILE A 48 -4.68 18.83 -9.37
C ILE A 48 -3.47 19.51 -8.71
N GLU A 49 -3.38 20.84 -8.83
CA GLU A 49 -2.26 21.61 -8.27
C GLU A 49 -2.34 21.74 -6.74
N GLY A 50 -3.53 21.68 -6.18
CA GLY A 50 -3.77 21.79 -4.74
C GLY A 50 -4.05 20.46 -4.06
N SER A 51 -4.69 20.54 -2.90
CA SER A 51 -5.12 19.40 -2.10
C SER A 51 -6.55 18.97 -2.48
N VAL A 52 -6.87 17.70 -2.21
CA VAL A 52 -8.22 17.15 -2.44
C VAL A 52 -8.80 16.69 -1.11
N LYS A 53 -9.99 17.24 -0.78
CA LYS A 53 -10.84 16.73 0.29
C LYS A 53 -12.12 16.21 -0.34
N ALA A 54 -12.42 14.92 -0.14
CA ALA A 54 -13.63 14.33 -0.71
C ALA A 54 -14.26 13.28 0.20
N GLY A 55 -15.56 13.05 0.06
CA GLY A 55 -16.20 11.89 0.67
C GLY A 55 -15.73 10.61 -0.02
N GLU A 56 -15.73 10.61 -1.36
CA GLU A 56 -15.30 9.49 -2.17
C GLU A 56 -14.44 9.98 -3.35
N MET A 57 -13.31 9.28 -3.59
CA MET A 57 -12.44 9.56 -4.74
C MET A 57 -12.23 8.28 -5.57
N LYS A 58 -12.57 8.35 -6.84
CA LYS A 58 -12.43 7.26 -7.82
C LYS A 58 -11.53 7.67 -8.96
N ILE A 59 -10.46 6.91 -9.17
CA ILE A 59 -9.50 7.10 -10.26
C ILE A 59 -9.53 5.86 -11.14
N ARG A 60 -9.92 6.04 -12.43
CA ARG A 60 -9.88 5.02 -13.48
C ARG A 60 -9.06 5.56 -14.66
N GLY A 61 -7.78 5.65 -14.48
CA GLY A 61 -6.84 6.27 -15.41
C GLY A 61 -5.66 6.80 -14.65
N THR A 62 -5.20 8.01 -14.93
CA THR A 62 -4.06 8.63 -14.27
C THR A 62 -4.52 9.86 -13.47
N SER A 63 -4.06 9.98 -12.25
CA SER A 63 -4.31 11.20 -11.45
C SER A 63 -3.04 11.61 -10.72
N GLU A 64 -2.70 12.89 -10.83
CA GLU A 64 -1.63 13.55 -10.09
C GLU A 64 -2.22 14.62 -9.19
N VAL A 65 -1.90 14.58 -7.90
CA VAL A 65 -2.29 15.58 -6.89
C VAL A 65 -1.04 16.11 -6.23
N ASN A 66 -0.76 17.41 -6.40
CA ASN A 66 0.44 18.03 -5.83
C ASN A 66 0.35 18.25 -4.31
N GLY A 67 -0.88 18.40 -3.81
CA GLY A 67 -1.13 18.58 -2.36
C GLY A 67 -1.50 17.29 -1.64
N ASN A 68 -2.15 17.46 -0.49
CA ASN A 68 -2.62 16.34 0.33
C ASN A 68 -3.98 15.81 -0.17
N VAL A 69 -4.23 14.54 0.08
CA VAL A 69 -5.54 13.91 -0.18
C VAL A 69 -6.14 13.44 1.14
N ASN A 70 -7.36 13.90 1.44
CA ASN A 70 -8.11 13.46 2.60
C ASN A 70 -9.51 12.99 2.16
N VAL A 71 -9.78 11.69 2.26
CA VAL A 71 -11.02 11.09 1.76
C VAL A 71 -11.54 10.00 2.70
N ASN A 72 -12.85 9.76 2.70
CA ASN A 72 -13.38 8.62 3.43
C ASN A 72 -13.16 7.32 2.64
N LYS A 73 -13.36 7.36 1.31
CA LYS A 73 -13.17 6.20 0.45
C LYS A 73 -12.34 6.55 -0.78
N LEU A 74 -11.26 5.81 -0.99
CA LEU A 74 -10.40 5.90 -2.16
C LEU A 74 -10.47 4.62 -2.99
N SER A 75 -10.61 4.76 -4.30
CA SER A 75 -10.47 3.66 -5.26
C SER A 75 -9.58 4.07 -6.42
N ILE A 76 -8.45 3.40 -6.59
CA ILE A 76 -7.51 3.59 -7.70
C ILE A 76 -7.52 2.32 -8.56
N GLN A 77 -7.97 2.45 -9.81
CA GLN A 77 -7.92 1.42 -10.85
C GLN A 77 -7.13 1.98 -12.04
N GLY A 78 -5.84 2.14 -11.87
CA GLY A 78 -4.94 2.80 -12.81
C GLY A 78 -3.73 3.31 -12.08
N GLN A 79 -3.37 4.58 -12.28
CA GLN A 79 -2.19 5.19 -11.66
C GLN A 79 -2.60 6.44 -10.86
N GLY A 80 -2.21 6.46 -9.58
CA GLY A 80 -2.35 7.62 -8.70
C GLY A 80 -1.01 8.10 -8.21
N GLU A 81 -0.71 9.37 -8.37
CA GLU A 81 0.43 10.05 -7.78
C GLU A 81 -0.08 11.13 -6.83
N ILE A 82 0.31 11.07 -5.58
CA ILE A 82 -0.05 12.05 -4.55
C ILE A 82 1.26 12.51 -3.92
N ARG A 83 1.64 13.74 -4.18
CA ARG A 83 2.93 14.26 -3.69
C ARG A 83 2.93 14.59 -2.20
N GLY A 84 1.76 14.88 -1.65
CA GLY A 84 1.56 15.11 -0.23
C GLY A 84 1.22 13.84 0.56
N HIS A 85 0.56 14.04 1.70
CA HIS A 85 0.00 12.98 2.52
C HIS A 85 -1.31 12.45 1.95
N LEU A 86 -1.55 11.16 2.12
CA LEU A 86 -2.83 10.53 1.82
C LEU A 86 -3.45 10.00 3.11
N ARG A 87 -4.65 10.51 3.42
CA ARG A 87 -5.50 9.96 4.48
C ARG A 87 -6.80 9.43 3.87
N ALA A 88 -7.08 8.15 4.09
CA ALA A 88 -8.28 7.50 3.57
C ALA A 88 -8.85 6.53 4.59
N GLY A 89 -10.13 6.66 4.96
CA GLY A 89 -10.78 5.67 5.84
C GLY A 89 -10.70 4.28 5.20
N GLU A 90 -11.09 4.16 3.94
CA GLU A 90 -10.92 2.93 3.15
C GLU A 90 -10.16 3.24 1.86
N ALA A 91 -9.01 2.59 1.64
CA ALA A 91 -8.22 2.69 0.43
C ALA A 91 -8.21 1.35 -0.33
N ASN A 92 -8.72 1.35 -1.56
CA ASN A 92 -8.69 0.22 -2.47
C ASN A 92 -7.81 0.57 -3.68
N ILE A 93 -6.64 -0.05 -3.78
CA ILE A 93 -5.65 0.20 -4.84
C ILE A 93 -5.55 -1.06 -5.70
N GLY A 94 -6.10 -1.00 -6.92
CA GLY A 94 -6.08 -2.08 -7.91
C GLY A 94 -5.10 -1.82 -9.06
N GLY A 95 -4.19 -0.88 -8.90
CA GLY A 95 -3.19 -0.51 -9.91
C GLY A 95 -1.90 -0.06 -9.25
N MET A 96 -1.45 1.16 -9.58
CA MET A 96 -0.22 1.74 -9.03
C MET A 96 -0.55 3.02 -8.25
N ALA A 97 0.04 3.15 -7.05
CA ALA A 97 -0.07 4.36 -6.24
C ALA A 97 1.31 4.80 -5.74
N ASN A 98 1.65 6.08 -5.92
CA ASN A 98 2.85 6.69 -5.38
C ASN A 98 2.44 7.80 -4.42
N ILE A 99 2.86 7.70 -3.17
CA ILE A 99 2.56 8.65 -2.11
C ILE A 99 3.87 9.28 -1.64
N GLY A 100 3.99 10.60 -1.79
CA GLY A 100 5.23 11.34 -1.48
C GLY A 100 5.52 11.50 0.02
N HIS A 101 4.51 11.30 0.87
CA HIS A 101 4.66 11.36 2.33
C HIS A 101 3.94 10.16 2.98
N ASN A 102 3.20 10.40 4.07
CA ASN A 102 2.54 9.33 4.83
C ASN A 102 1.22 8.89 4.19
N LEU A 103 0.92 7.62 4.37
CA LEU A 103 -0.35 6.98 4.01
C LEU A 103 -1.03 6.46 5.28
N GLN A 104 -2.24 6.94 5.59
CA GLN A 104 -2.93 6.61 6.84
C GLN A 104 -4.41 6.31 6.63
N GLY A 105 -4.99 5.44 7.47
CA GLY A 105 -6.42 5.18 7.46
C GLY A 105 -6.87 4.00 8.30
N ASP A 106 -8.09 3.50 8.03
CA ASP A 106 -8.64 2.38 8.76
C ASP A 106 -8.36 1.06 8.01
N ARG A 107 -8.60 1.02 6.70
CA ARG A 107 -8.40 -0.19 5.87
C ARG A 107 -7.69 0.09 4.57
N LEU A 108 -6.64 -0.69 4.28
CA LEU A 108 -5.95 -0.72 3.00
C LEU A 108 -6.12 -2.09 2.32
N SER A 109 -6.66 -2.08 1.11
CA SER A 109 -6.67 -3.23 0.20
C SER A 109 -5.85 -2.92 -1.03
N LEU A 110 -4.72 -3.62 -1.21
CA LEU A 110 -3.81 -3.43 -2.34
C LEU A 110 -3.80 -4.67 -3.23
N LYS A 111 -4.05 -4.46 -4.52
CA LYS A 111 -3.86 -5.46 -5.58
C LYS A 111 -3.08 -4.82 -6.73
N GLY A 112 -1.78 -4.80 -6.60
CA GLY A 112 -0.90 -4.10 -7.53
C GLY A 112 0.35 -3.59 -6.85
N SER A 113 0.69 -2.31 -7.00
CA SER A 113 1.89 -1.70 -6.42
C SER A 113 1.58 -0.42 -5.68
N ALA A 114 2.16 -0.25 -4.50
CA ALA A 114 2.14 1.02 -3.78
C ALA A 114 3.55 1.35 -3.27
N THR A 115 3.94 2.61 -3.45
CA THR A 115 5.17 3.20 -2.90
C THR A 115 4.80 4.36 -1.99
N VAL A 116 5.30 4.34 -0.77
CA VAL A 116 5.08 5.35 0.28
C VAL A 116 6.43 5.84 0.76
N GLN A 117 6.73 7.12 0.56
CA GLN A 117 8.02 7.70 0.95
C GLN A 117 8.13 7.96 2.47
N GLY A 118 7.01 8.01 3.17
CA GLY A 118 6.94 8.13 4.63
C GLY A 118 6.44 6.85 5.30
N ASP A 119 5.60 7.01 6.31
CA ASP A 119 5.01 5.92 7.08
C ASP A 119 3.67 5.48 6.47
N CYS A 120 3.33 4.20 6.66
CA CYS A 120 2.06 3.60 6.27
C CYS A 120 1.37 3.02 7.50
N GLU A 121 0.25 3.63 7.92
CA GLU A 121 -0.45 3.27 9.17
C GLU A 121 -1.94 2.99 8.93
N PHE A 122 -2.40 1.79 9.29
CA PHE A 122 -3.80 1.36 9.19
C PHE A 122 -4.19 0.43 10.33
N GLU A 123 -5.48 0.34 10.63
CA GLU A 123 -6.00 -0.73 11.49
C GLU A 123 -5.85 -2.10 10.80
N SER A 124 -6.08 -2.15 9.49
CA SER A 124 -5.97 -3.39 8.72
C SER A 124 -5.39 -3.16 7.33
N ILE A 125 -4.37 -3.95 6.99
CA ILE A 125 -3.75 -3.98 5.66
C ILE A 125 -3.87 -5.39 5.06
N THR A 126 -4.48 -5.48 3.89
CA THR A 126 -4.42 -6.68 3.06
C THR A 126 -3.79 -6.31 1.73
N ALA A 127 -2.61 -6.86 1.44
CA ALA A 127 -1.88 -6.55 0.23
C ALA A 127 -1.53 -7.83 -0.55
N ASN A 128 -1.73 -7.75 -1.87
CA ASN A 128 -1.35 -8.79 -2.82
C ASN A 128 -0.63 -8.12 -4.00
N GLY A 129 0.69 -8.07 -3.94
CA GLY A 129 1.48 -7.33 -4.93
C GLY A 129 2.80 -6.84 -4.40
N SER A 130 3.13 -5.56 -4.65
CA SER A 130 4.32 -4.87 -4.15
C SER A 130 3.93 -3.73 -3.23
N LEU A 131 4.52 -3.69 -2.04
CA LEU A 131 4.37 -2.59 -1.09
C LEU A 131 5.78 -2.14 -0.67
N GLN A 132 6.10 -0.88 -0.98
CA GLN A 132 7.37 -0.25 -0.65
C GLN A 132 7.09 0.89 0.32
N VAL A 133 7.64 0.84 1.52
CA VAL A 133 7.47 1.86 2.57
C VAL A 133 8.84 2.26 3.08
N GLU A 134 9.25 3.49 2.84
CA GLU A 134 10.58 3.97 3.28
C GLU A 134 10.66 4.17 4.81
N GLY A 135 9.52 4.29 5.46
CA GLY A 135 9.37 4.46 6.90
C GLY A 135 8.83 3.22 7.61
N LEU A 136 7.98 3.48 8.60
CA LEU A 136 7.26 2.47 9.38
C LEU A 136 6.02 1.97 8.63
N LEU A 137 5.88 0.66 8.51
CA LEU A 137 4.64 -0.01 8.12
C LEU A 137 3.96 -0.53 9.39
N ASN A 138 2.89 0.12 9.82
CA ASN A 138 2.19 -0.22 11.05
C ASN A 138 0.74 -0.62 10.79
N ALA A 139 0.31 -1.75 11.35
CA ALA A 139 -1.07 -2.17 11.24
C ALA A 139 -1.50 -3.05 12.43
N GLY A 140 -2.73 -2.86 12.96
CA GLY A 140 -3.31 -3.82 13.90
C GLY A 140 -3.33 -5.23 13.29
N SER A 141 -3.65 -5.35 11.98
CA SER A 141 -3.55 -6.62 11.23
C SER A 141 -2.95 -6.40 9.85
N LEU A 142 -1.82 -7.07 9.57
CA LEU A 142 -1.14 -7.09 8.28
C LEU A 142 -1.21 -8.50 7.65
N ASP A 143 -1.87 -8.65 6.50
CA ASP A 143 -1.79 -9.85 5.63
C ASP A 143 -1.17 -9.45 4.29
N LEU A 144 0.11 -9.75 4.10
CA LEU A 144 0.88 -9.43 2.90
C LEU A 144 1.19 -10.70 2.11
N ARG A 145 0.73 -10.74 0.85
CA ARG A 145 1.06 -11.79 -0.12
C ARG A 145 2.03 -11.25 -1.15
N LEU A 146 3.26 -11.70 -1.05
CA LEU A 146 4.36 -11.27 -1.89
C LEU A 146 4.18 -11.76 -3.34
N GLN A 147 4.05 -10.84 -4.30
CA GLN A 147 4.10 -11.14 -5.73
C GLN A 147 5.39 -10.57 -6.37
N TRP A 148 5.91 -9.50 -5.80
CA TRP A 148 7.14 -8.80 -6.14
C TRP A 148 7.90 -8.44 -4.88
N PRO A 149 9.15 -7.97 -4.98
CA PRO A 149 9.89 -7.46 -3.83
C PRO A 149 9.10 -6.39 -3.08
N CYS A 150 9.05 -6.54 -1.76
CA CYS A 150 8.45 -5.59 -0.84
C CYS A 150 9.51 -5.09 0.14
N HIS A 151 9.35 -3.88 0.61
CA HIS A 151 10.26 -3.27 1.57
C HIS A 151 9.48 -2.43 2.59
N ALA A 152 9.91 -2.48 3.84
CA ALA A 152 9.61 -1.47 4.85
C ALA A 152 10.83 -1.35 5.77
N ARG A 153 11.18 -0.12 6.18
CA ARG A 153 12.28 0.04 7.14
C ARG A 153 11.96 -0.70 8.45
N GLU A 154 10.77 -0.49 8.96
CA GLU A 154 10.26 -1.15 10.16
C GLU A 154 8.83 -1.64 9.94
N ILE A 155 8.47 -2.75 10.55
CA ILE A 155 7.11 -3.29 10.52
C ILE A 155 6.65 -3.46 11.96
N GLY A 156 5.51 -2.83 12.31
CA GLY A 156 4.86 -2.95 13.60
C GLY A 156 3.43 -3.43 13.50
N GLY A 157 2.94 -4.13 14.53
CA GLY A 157 1.53 -4.49 14.60
C GLY A 157 1.20 -5.65 15.53
N ASP A 158 -0.10 -5.85 15.81
CA ASP A 158 -0.53 -6.93 16.68
C ASP A 158 -0.42 -8.28 15.97
N LYS A 159 -0.84 -8.33 14.70
CA LYS A 159 -0.82 -9.55 13.89
C LYS A 159 -0.17 -9.31 12.54
N ILE A 160 0.99 -9.89 12.34
CA ILE A 160 1.78 -9.75 11.12
C ILE A 160 1.86 -11.10 10.41
N LYS A 161 1.34 -11.15 9.18
CA LYS A 161 1.38 -12.33 8.34
C LYS A 161 1.92 -11.98 6.96
N ILE A 162 3.11 -12.50 6.64
CA ILE A 162 3.80 -12.29 5.36
C ILE A 162 4.03 -13.65 4.73
N ARG A 163 3.46 -13.86 3.53
CA ARG A 163 3.52 -15.13 2.82
C ARG A 163 3.84 -14.94 1.36
N ARG A 164 4.42 -15.94 0.75
CA ARG A 164 4.57 -15.95 -0.70
C ARG A 164 3.18 -16.05 -1.36
N GLY A 165 2.91 -15.17 -2.33
CA GLY A 165 1.71 -15.26 -3.14
C GLY A 165 1.78 -16.47 -4.07
N SER A 166 0.64 -17.15 -4.28
CA SER A 166 0.52 -18.15 -5.35
C SER A 166 0.46 -17.41 -6.70
N GLY A 167 1.61 -17.04 -7.21
CA GLY A 167 1.72 -16.33 -8.50
C GLY A 167 1.46 -17.27 -9.67
N LEU A 168 1.30 -16.67 -10.87
CA LEU A 168 1.16 -17.36 -12.17
C LEU A 168 2.32 -18.37 -12.48
N GLY A 169 3.40 -18.34 -11.69
CA GLY A 169 4.50 -19.30 -11.78
C GLY A 169 4.06 -20.75 -11.65
N ASN A 170 3.00 -21.06 -10.90
CA ASN A 170 2.44 -22.40 -10.83
C ASN A 170 1.65 -22.79 -12.09
N LEU A 171 1.11 -21.83 -12.83
CA LEU A 171 0.42 -22.10 -14.12
C LEU A 171 1.38 -22.19 -15.29
N LEU A 172 2.54 -21.55 -15.22
CA LEU A 172 3.57 -21.55 -16.27
C LEU A 172 4.65 -22.61 -16.04
N GLY A 173 4.55 -23.39 -14.97
CA GLY A 173 5.47 -24.49 -14.65
C GLY A 173 5.55 -25.59 -15.71
N PHE A 174 4.69 -25.53 -16.73
CA PHE A 174 4.74 -26.44 -17.89
C PHE A 174 5.62 -25.96 -19.04
N LEU A 175 6.17 -24.73 -18.96
CA LEU A 175 7.03 -24.18 -20.01
C LEU A 175 8.49 -24.12 -19.54
N PRO A 176 9.33 -25.09 -19.90
CA PRO A 176 10.76 -25.05 -19.58
C PRO A 176 11.41 -23.83 -20.28
N GLY A 177 12.02 -22.96 -19.50
CA GLY A 177 12.74 -21.77 -19.98
C GLY A 177 12.20 -20.42 -19.49
N LEU A 178 10.99 -20.35 -18.90
CA LEU A 178 10.42 -19.11 -18.35
C LEU A 178 10.67 -18.92 -16.85
N PHE A 179 11.34 -19.87 -16.20
CA PHE A 179 11.65 -19.83 -14.75
C PHE A 179 12.53 -18.64 -14.30
N HIS A 180 13.16 -17.92 -15.24
CA HIS A 180 14.03 -16.79 -14.91
C HIS A 180 13.27 -15.45 -14.86
N LEU A 181 11.95 -15.44 -15.10
CA LEU A 181 11.14 -14.22 -15.13
C LEU A 181 10.28 -14.01 -13.88
N THR A 182 10.30 -14.92 -12.90
CA THR A 182 9.62 -14.67 -11.63
C THR A 182 10.53 -13.81 -10.75
N PRO A 183 10.12 -12.57 -10.42
CA PRO A 183 10.88 -11.75 -9.48
C PRO A 183 11.04 -12.51 -8.16
N ASP A 184 12.18 -12.38 -7.50
CA ASP A 184 12.38 -12.91 -6.16
C ASP A 184 11.47 -12.13 -5.18
N ALA A 185 10.24 -12.62 -5.05
CA ALA A 185 9.21 -12.02 -4.21
C ALA A 185 9.58 -12.22 -2.75
N ARG A 186 10.24 -11.23 -2.17
CA ARG A 186 10.78 -11.23 -0.82
C ARG A 186 10.40 -9.95 -0.08
N MET A 187 10.17 -10.05 1.22
CA MET A 187 10.08 -8.89 2.11
C MET A 187 11.45 -8.58 2.70
N SER A 188 11.81 -7.30 2.77
CA SER A 188 12.99 -6.82 3.49
C SER A 188 12.62 -5.78 4.54
N ALA A 189 13.16 -5.92 5.76
CA ALA A 189 12.97 -4.98 6.85
C ALA A 189 14.18 -4.97 7.81
N ASP A 190 14.39 -3.85 8.50
CA ASP A 190 15.36 -3.81 9.61
C ASP A 190 14.78 -4.43 10.87
N LEU A 191 13.55 -4.06 11.24
CA LEU A 191 12.86 -4.52 12.43
C LEU A 191 11.43 -4.98 12.08
N ILE A 192 11.04 -6.13 12.61
CA ILE A 192 9.64 -6.59 12.60
C ILE A 192 9.24 -6.85 14.05
N GLU A 193 8.26 -6.11 14.56
CA GLU A 193 7.80 -6.21 15.94
C GLU A 193 6.29 -6.39 16.03
N GLY A 194 5.83 -7.40 16.78
CA GLY A 194 4.40 -7.65 16.94
C GLY A 194 4.07 -8.76 17.92
N ASP A 195 2.79 -8.93 18.23
CA ASP A 195 2.35 -10.00 19.15
C ASP A 195 2.39 -11.38 18.48
N GLN A 196 1.81 -11.47 17.28
CA GLN A 196 1.75 -12.70 16.48
C GLN A 196 2.42 -12.46 15.13
N ILE A 197 3.51 -13.16 14.87
CA ILE A 197 4.32 -12.95 13.66
C ILE A 197 4.43 -14.28 12.90
N GLU A 198 4.01 -14.31 11.64
CA GLU A 198 4.17 -15.42 10.70
C GLU A 198 4.85 -14.89 9.43
N LEU A 199 6.06 -15.35 9.14
CA LEU A 199 6.91 -14.86 8.04
C LEU A 199 7.28 -15.99 7.10
N GLU A 200 7.19 -15.73 5.80
CA GLU A 200 7.81 -16.52 4.73
C GLU A 200 8.58 -15.59 3.80
N HIS A 201 9.65 -16.06 3.18
CA HIS A 201 10.45 -15.31 2.21
C HIS A 201 10.80 -13.89 2.66
N THR A 202 11.20 -13.75 3.92
CA THR A 202 11.49 -12.47 4.56
C THR A 202 12.94 -12.41 5.00
N THR A 203 13.60 -11.31 4.71
CA THR A 203 14.91 -10.95 5.26
C THR A 203 14.72 -9.83 6.27
N ALA A 204 15.16 -10.03 7.51
CA ALA A 204 15.08 -9.01 8.55
C ALA A 204 16.30 -9.05 9.46
N ARG A 205 16.73 -7.88 9.94
CA ARG A 205 17.81 -7.83 10.93
C ARG A 205 17.34 -8.33 12.29
N ILE A 206 16.15 -7.89 12.74
CA ILE A 206 15.56 -8.28 14.03
C ILE A 206 14.08 -8.59 13.83
N VAL A 207 13.63 -9.71 14.42
CA VAL A 207 12.21 -10.04 14.58
C VAL A 207 11.93 -10.20 16.06
N ARG A 208 10.97 -9.43 16.59
CA ARG A 208 10.60 -9.44 18.01
C ARG A 208 9.11 -9.70 18.18
N GLY A 209 8.73 -10.72 18.95
CA GLY A 209 7.32 -11.02 19.15
C GLY A 209 7.02 -11.90 20.34
N ASN A 210 5.72 -12.08 20.63
CA ASN A 210 5.28 -13.03 21.65
C ASN A 210 5.25 -14.45 21.06
N ASP A 211 4.54 -14.64 19.95
CA ASP A 211 4.46 -15.89 19.20
C ASP A 211 5.03 -15.67 17.80
N VAL A 212 6.10 -16.34 17.47
CA VAL A 212 6.85 -16.14 16.24
C VAL A 212 6.94 -17.43 15.43
N ILE A 213 6.53 -17.38 14.18
CA ILE A 213 6.66 -18.47 13.20
C ILE A 213 7.54 -17.97 12.04
N ILE A 214 8.71 -18.56 11.91
CA ILE A 214 9.64 -18.31 10.81
C ILE A 214 9.51 -19.44 9.79
N GLY A 215 8.85 -19.16 8.70
CA GLY A 215 8.57 -20.07 7.60
C GLY A 215 9.71 -20.19 6.59
N PRO A 216 9.47 -20.87 5.47
CA PRO A 216 10.49 -21.15 4.46
C PRO A 216 11.03 -19.88 3.81
N GLY A 217 12.29 -19.92 3.40
CA GLY A 217 12.94 -18.83 2.65
C GLY A 217 13.22 -17.57 3.46
N CYS A 218 13.08 -17.60 4.78
CA CYS A 218 13.45 -16.50 5.66
C CYS A 218 14.94 -16.50 5.97
N ASP A 219 15.52 -15.29 6.10
CA ASP A 219 16.89 -15.05 6.56
C ASP A 219 16.85 -13.93 7.62
N ILE A 220 16.95 -14.31 8.90
CA ILE A 220 16.74 -13.45 10.04
C ILE A 220 18.00 -13.34 10.89
N GLY A 221 18.51 -12.14 11.09
CA GLY A 221 19.68 -11.90 11.91
C GLY A 221 19.45 -12.28 13.38
N GLN A 222 18.35 -11.83 13.97
CA GLN A 222 18.03 -12.13 15.36
C GLN A 222 16.53 -12.28 15.56
N VAL A 223 16.11 -13.34 16.28
CA VAL A 223 14.74 -13.53 16.74
C VAL A 223 14.69 -13.39 18.26
N GLU A 224 13.83 -12.50 18.73
CA GLU A 224 13.51 -12.30 20.15
C GLU A 224 12.05 -12.70 20.39
N TYR A 225 11.80 -13.69 21.26
CA TYR A 225 10.43 -14.16 21.48
C TYR A 225 10.14 -14.37 22.98
N ARG A 226 8.86 -14.26 23.35
CA ARG A 226 8.45 -14.45 24.75
C ARG A 226 7.80 -15.80 25.00
N ARG A 227 6.86 -16.25 24.16
CA ARG A 227 6.07 -17.46 24.40
C ARG A 227 6.49 -18.62 23.53
N GLN A 228 6.40 -18.47 22.21
CA GLN A 228 6.65 -19.58 21.29
C GLN A 228 7.45 -19.13 20.07
N LEU A 229 8.39 -20.00 19.66
CA LEU A 229 9.11 -19.87 18.40
C LEU A 229 9.00 -21.18 17.61
N HIS A 230 8.43 -21.11 16.42
CA HIS A 230 8.45 -22.20 15.45
C HIS A 230 9.29 -21.82 14.25
N ARG A 231 10.15 -22.74 13.79
CA ARG A 231 11.04 -22.52 12.66
C ARG A 231 10.88 -23.63 11.63
N HIS A 232 10.78 -23.23 10.37
CA HIS A 232 10.83 -24.17 9.24
C HIS A 232 12.28 -24.61 8.99
N PRO A 233 12.54 -25.87 8.54
CA PRO A 233 13.90 -26.32 8.22
C PRO A 233 14.61 -25.46 7.16
N ASP A 234 13.87 -24.91 6.20
CA ASP A 234 14.39 -24.08 5.10
C ASP A 234 14.48 -22.59 5.47
N CYS A 235 14.59 -22.23 6.75
CA CYS A 235 14.87 -20.87 7.17
C CYS A 235 16.26 -20.76 7.81
N THR A 236 16.86 -19.58 7.71
CA THR A 236 18.08 -19.21 8.42
C THR A 236 17.74 -18.24 9.54
N VAL A 237 18.18 -18.57 10.77
CA VAL A 237 18.11 -17.66 11.92
C VAL A 237 19.45 -17.69 12.61
N HIS A 238 20.14 -16.54 12.67
CA HIS A 238 21.52 -16.48 13.18
C HIS A 238 21.59 -16.44 14.70
N HIS A 239 20.69 -15.68 15.35
CA HIS A 239 20.63 -15.56 16.81
C HIS A 239 19.21 -15.71 17.31
N ILE A 240 19.05 -16.36 18.46
CA ILE A 240 17.75 -16.58 19.10
C ILE A 240 17.85 -16.20 20.56
N ILE A 241 16.93 -15.36 21.01
CA ILE A 241 16.82 -14.90 22.40
C ILE A 241 15.39 -15.12 22.87
N GLN A 242 15.23 -15.81 23.98
CA GLN A 242 13.96 -15.89 24.69
C GLN A 242 13.96 -14.83 25.80
N LEU A 243 12.94 -13.94 25.77
CA LEU A 243 12.79 -12.81 26.69
C LEU A 243 12.03 -13.19 27.97
#